data_33c079595e1ebd594784a5a9970d9252
#
_entry.id   33c079595e1ebd594784a5a9970d9252
#
_cell.length_a   1.000
_cell.length_b   1.000
_cell.length_c   1.000
_cell.angle_alpha   90.00
_cell.angle_beta   90.00
_cell.angle_gamma   90.00
#
_symmetry.space_group_name_H-M   'P 1'
#
loop_
_entity.id
_entity.type
_entity.pdbx_description
1 polymer ?
#
loop_
_entity_poly.entity_id
_entity_poly.type
_entity_poly.pdbx_seq_one_letter_code
_entity_poly.pdbx_strand_id
1 'polypeptide(L)'
;RWKLEGSLDGKNYFMIEDKSEADTDLPHDLIVRLEGVQARFLKLTVIEVPYGQTACVSGLRIFGVGDGEKPEAPEFEAYRENELDMMVKIEGTNATGYNILWGSQPDKLYHSHMVFGNEQRIGALVKGKEYYVRVDAFNENGITEGKSVKILRG
;
A
#
# COMPACT_ATOMS: atom_id res chain seq x y z
N ARG A 1 -6.65 15.79 -20.66
CA ARG A 1 -5.93 14.94 -21.63
C ARG A 1 -4.53 14.62 -21.10
N TRP A 2 -4.10 13.39 -21.24
CA TRP A 2 -2.83 12.95 -20.69
C TRP A 2 -2.31 11.70 -21.39
N LYS A 3 -1.04 11.38 -21.14
CA LYS A 3 -0.39 10.13 -21.58
C LYS A 3 0.36 9.52 -20.42
N LEU A 4 0.37 8.18 -20.36
CA LEU A 4 1.22 7.41 -19.47
C LEU A 4 2.16 6.53 -20.29
N GLU A 5 3.44 6.67 -20.05
CA GLU A 5 4.50 5.93 -20.70
C GLU A 5 5.34 5.17 -19.68
N GLY A 6 5.82 4.00 -20.04
CA GLY A 6 6.72 3.17 -19.25
C GLY A 6 8.11 3.05 -19.87
N SER A 7 9.11 2.78 -19.04
CA SER A 7 10.47 2.51 -19.50
C SER A 7 11.18 1.56 -18.56
N LEU A 8 12.08 0.74 -19.09
CA LEU A 8 12.97 -0.12 -18.31
C LEU A 8 14.32 0.57 -18.00
N ASP A 9 14.75 1.49 -18.83
CA ASP A 9 16.07 2.14 -18.78
C ASP A 9 16.04 3.65 -18.49
N GLY A 10 14.83 4.24 -18.40
CA GLY A 10 14.61 5.67 -18.21
C GLY A 10 14.93 6.54 -19.43
N LYS A 11 15.19 5.93 -20.57
CA LYS A 11 15.54 6.61 -21.84
C LYS A 11 14.55 6.27 -22.96
N ASN A 12 14.29 5.00 -23.13
CA ASN A 12 13.39 4.50 -24.14
C ASN A 12 12.02 4.25 -23.50
N TYR A 13 11.01 5.03 -23.92
CA TYR A 13 9.66 4.97 -23.39
C TYR A 13 8.71 4.35 -24.39
N PHE A 14 7.80 3.49 -23.91
CA PHE A 14 6.71 2.91 -24.65
C PHE A 14 5.37 3.36 -24.07
N MET A 15 4.34 3.42 -24.90
CA MET A 15 3.01 3.87 -24.48
C MET A 15 2.32 2.80 -23.64
N ILE A 16 1.84 3.19 -22.46
CA ILE A 16 0.95 2.38 -21.62
C ILE A 16 -0.49 2.79 -21.86
N GLU A 17 -0.79 4.09 -21.81
CA GLU A 17 -2.12 4.62 -22.04
C GLU A 17 -2.03 5.98 -22.73
N ASP A 18 -2.84 6.18 -23.78
CA ASP A 18 -2.94 7.45 -24.50
C ASP A 18 -4.36 7.99 -24.42
N LYS A 19 -4.52 9.05 -23.65
CA LYS A 19 -5.76 9.82 -23.52
C LYS A 19 -5.62 11.23 -24.14
N SER A 20 -4.72 11.41 -25.09
CA SER A 20 -4.50 12.71 -25.74
C SER A 20 -5.68 13.23 -26.54
N GLU A 21 -6.50 12.32 -27.04
CA GLU A 21 -7.72 12.61 -27.80
C GLU A 21 -9.00 12.36 -26.98
N ALA A 22 -8.87 12.02 -25.69
CA ALA A 22 -10.04 11.78 -24.87
C ALA A 22 -10.81 13.08 -24.62
N ASP A 23 -12.11 13.00 -24.76
CA ASP A 23 -13.04 14.11 -24.47
C ASP A 23 -13.75 13.82 -23.14
N THR A 24 -12.99 13.90 -22.06
CA THR A 24 -13.48 13.66 -20.71
C THR A 24 -12.76 14.55 -19.71
N ASP A 25 -13.49 14.99 -18.71
CA ASP A 25 -13.03 15.77 -17.58
C ASP A 25 -13.22 15.03 -16.25
N LEU A 26 -13.19 13.71 -16.30
CA LEU A 26 -13.29 12.87 -15.09
C LEU A 26 -12.21 13.24 -14.08
N PRO A 27 -12.56 13.39 -12.80
CA PRO A 27 -11.63 13.78 -11.75
C PRO A 27 -10.61 12.68 -11.40
N HIS A 28 -10.84 11.47 -11.86
CA HIS A 28 -9.95 10.32 -11.66
C HIS A 28 -10.12 9.32 -12.80
N ASP A 29 -9.11 8.53 -13.02
CA ASP A 29 -9.11 7.46 -14.03
C ASP A 29 -8.44 6.21 -13.47
N LEU A 30 -8.77 5.06 -14.04
CA LEU A 30 -8.24 3.76 -13.68
C LEU A 30 -7.74 3.05 -14.94
N ILE A 31 -6.46 2.73 -14.95
CA ILE A 31 -5.83 1.94 -16.00
C ILE A 31 -5.66 0.52 -15.48
N VAL A 32 -6.31 -0.44 -16.13
CA VAL A 32 -6.19 -1.86 -15.79
C VAL A 32 -5.46 -2.58 -16.89
N ARG A 33 -4.37 -3.25 -16.55
CA ARG A 33 -3.60 -4.12 -17.42
C ARG A 33 -3.46 -5.49 -16.76
N LEU A 34 -4.40 -6.39 -17.07
CA LEU A 34 -4.46 -7.72 -16.46
C LEU A 34 -3.21 -8.56 -16.76
N GLU A 35 -2.60 -8.35 -17.92
CA GLU A 35 -1.35 -9.01 -18.31
C GLU A 35 -0.12 -8.38 -17.67
N GLY A 36 -0.30 -7.26 -16.98
CA GLY A 36 0.77 -6.47 -16.41
C GLY A 36 1.55 -5.66 -17.44
N VAL A 37 2.38 -4.75 -16.95
CA VAL A 37 3.32 -3.95 -17.74
C VAL A 37 4.64 -3.97 -17.00
N GLN A 38 5.71 -4.38 -17.68
CA GLN A 38 7.05 -4.31 -17.10
C GLN A 38 7.64 -2.92 -17.31
N ALA A 39 7.85 -2.18 -16.22
CA ALA A 39 8.48 -0.87 -16.25
C ALA A 39 9.22 -0.60 -14.93
N ARG A 40 10.34 0.11 -15.00
CA ARG A 40 11.05 0.68 -13.86
C ARG A 40 10.77 2.17 -13.68
N PHE A 41 10.39 2.83 -14.76
CA PHE A 41 10.11 4.25 -14.80
C PHE A 41 8.74 4.46 -15.44
N LEU A 42 7.97 5.36 -14.84
CA LEU A 42 6.71 5.83 -15.41
C LEU A 42 6.81 7.32 -15.65
N LYS A 43 6.28 7.76 -16.79
CA LYS A 43 6.19 9.17 -17.14
C LYS A 43 4.74 9.51 -17.44
N LEU A 44 4.14 10.34 -16.58
CA LEU A 44 2.84 10.93 -16.80
C LEU A 44 3.01 12.30 -17.45
N THR A 45 2.44 12.48 -18.63
CA THR A 45 2.41 13.77 -19.34
C THR A 45 1.00 14.30 -19.31
N VAL A 46 0.78 15.41 -18.63
CA VAL A 46 -0.48 16.15 -18.67
C VAL A 46 -0.44 17.08 -19.88
N ILE A 47 -1.41 16.95 -20.78
CA ILE A 47 -1.50 17.71 -22.04
C ILE A 47 -2.47 18.87 -21.89
N GLU A 48 -3.65 18.58 -21.33
CA GLU A 48 -4.70 19.56 -21.16
C GLU A 48 -5.47 19.29 -19.88
N VAL A 49 -5.86 20.36 -19.20
CA VAL A 49 -6.71 20.30 -18.01
C VAL A 49 -7.97 21.11 -18.25
N PRO A 50 -9.10 20.79 -17.59
CA PRO A 50 -10.33 21.54 -17.73
C PRO A 50 -10.12 23.02 -17.41
N TYR A 51 -10.81 23.89 -18.15
CA TYR A 51 -10.89 25.32 -17.91
C TYR A 51 -9.55 26.07 -17.90
N GLY A 52 -8.51 25.53 -18.52
CA GLY A 52 -7.20 26.19 -18.60
C GLY A 52 -6.52 26.40 -17.24
N GLN A 53 -6.85 25.58 -16.26
CA GLN A 53 -6.26 25.64 -14.92
C GLN A 53 -4.82 25.10 -14.92
N THR A 54 -4.11 25.33 -13.83
CA THR A 54 -2.79 24.72 -13.63
C THR A 54 -2.93 23.22 -13.46
N ALA A 55 -2.07 22.44 -14.15
CA ALA A 55 -2.06 21.00 -14.01
C ALA A 55 -1.75 20.61 -12.55
N CYS A 56 -2.60 19.77 -11.99
CA CYS A 56 -2.48 19.25 -10.63
C CYS A 56 -2.78 17.75 -10.63
N VAL A 57 -1.87 16.97 -10.09
CA VAL A 57 -2.06 15.53 -9.85
C VAL A 57 -2.15 15.32 -8.35
N SER A 58 -3.34 15.06 -7.84
CA SER A 58 -3.60 14.89 -6.41
C SER A 58 -3.08 13.56 -5.86
N GLY A 59 -2.84 12.58 -6.72
CA GLY A 59 -2.24 11.31 -6.36
C GLY A 59 -2.12 10.37 -7.56
N LEU A 60 -1.10 9.54 -7.52
CA LEU A 60 -0.91 8.42 -8.45
C LEU A 60 -0.70 7.16 -7.62
N ARG A 61 -1.52 6.15 -7.86
CA ARG A 61 -1.39 4.83 -7.22
C ARG A 61 -0.98 3.81 -8.27
N ILE A 62 0.08 3.08 -7.98
CA ILE A 62 0.61 2.05 -8.86
C ILE A 62 0.54 0.73 -8.11
N PHE A 63 -0.08 -0.26 -8.73
CA PHE A 63 -0.21 -1.60 -8.19
C PHE A 63 0.54 -2.56 -9.11
N GLY A 64 1.37 -3.39 -8.53
CA GLY A 64 2.16 -4.35 -9.29
C GLY A 64 3.00 -5.20 -8.36
N VAL A 65 3.69 -6.16 -8.93
CA VAL A 65 4.65 -7.04 -8.26
C VAL A 65 5.94 -7.08 -9.07
N GLY A 66 7.08 -7.05 -8.38
CA GLY A 66 8.37 -7.34 -8.98
C GLY A 66 8.56 -8.85 -9.22
N ASP A 67 9.64 -9.19 -9.85
CA ASP A 67 10.04 -10.56 -10.19
C ASP A 67 11.10 -11.13 -9.23
N GLY A 68 11.41 -10.40 -8.17
CA GLY A 68 12.34 -10.81 -7.12
C GLY A 68 11.69 -11.56 -5.96
N GLU A 69 12.43 -11.70 -4.89
CA GLU A 69 11.96 -12.40 -3.69
C GLU A 69 11.02 -11.53 -2.86
N LYS A 70 9.96 -12.14 -2.36
CA LYS A 70 9.08 -11.52 -1.37
C LYS A 70 9.83 -11.35 -0.04
N PRO A 71 9.39 -10.42 0.83
CA PRO A 71 10.00 -10.30 2.14
C PRO A 71 9.72 -11.52 3.02
N GLU A 72 10.54 -11.72 4.03
CA GLU A 72 10.28 -12.71 5.07
C GLU A 72 9.07 -12.31 5.91
N ALA A 73 8.35 -13.29 6.47
CA ALA A 73 7.27 -13.02 7.41
C ALA A 73 7.85 -12.37 8.67
N PRO A 74 7.29 -11.24 9.14
CA PRO A 74 7.84 -10.55 10.29
C PRO A 74 7.46 -11.25 11.59
N GLU A 75 8.39 -11.32 12.53
CA GLU A 75 8.07 -11.54 13.93
C GLU A 75 7.70 -10.21 14.58
N PHE A 76 6.77 -10.22 15.49
CA PHE A 76 6.32 -9.01 16.16
C PHE A 76 5.78 -9.27 17.55
N GLU A 77 5.81 -8.24 18.39
CA GLU A 77 5.15 -8.18 19.68
C GLU A 77 4.00 -7.19 19.62
N ALA A 78 2.85 -7.56 20.16
CA ALA A 78 1.71 -6.67 20.30
C ALA A 78 1.10 -6.79 21.69
N TYR A 79 0.92 -5.66 22.37
CA TYR A 79 0.39 -5.61 23.73
C TYR A 79 -0.45 -4.36 23.98
N ARG A 80 -1.38 -4.46 24.93
CA ARG A 80 -2.12 -3.29 25.42
C ARG A 80 -1.17 -2.37 26.17
N GLU A 81 -1.06 -1.15 25.73
CA GLU A 81 -0.35 -0.10 26.44
C GLU A 81 -1.25 0.52 27.52
N ASN A 82 -2.54 0.61 27.21
CA ASN A 82 -3.60 1.04 28.10
C ASN A 82 -4.96 0.52 27.63
N GLU A 83 -6.07 0.96 28.22
CA GLU A 83 -7.42 0.49 27.89
C GLU A 83 -7.85 0.76 26.45
N LEU A 84 -7.31 1.79 25.80
CA LEU A 84 -7.72 2.28 24.49
C LEU A 84 -6.66 2.09 23.40
N ASP A 85 -5.41 1.81 23.79
CA ASP A 85 -4.30 1.76 22.86
C ASP A 85 -3.53 0.44 22.94
N MET A 86 -2.97 0.03 21.83
CA MET A 86 -1.98 -1.04 21.76
C MET A 86 -0.70 -0.55 21.11
N MET A 87 0.41 -1.14 21.49
CA MET A 87 1.70 -1.00 20.85
C MET A 87 1.99 -2.26 20.02
N VAL A 88 2.48 -2.06 18.80
CA VAL A 88 2.99 -3.13 17.94
C VAL A 88 4.45 -2.83 17.66
N LYS A 89 5.33 -3.77 18.01
CA LYS A 89 6.77 -3.72 17.73
C LYS A 89 7.12 -4.84 16.79
N ILE A 90 7.78 -4.53 15.69
CA ILE A 90 8.06 -5.44 14.59
C ILE A 90 9.57 -5.68 14.55
N GLU A 91 9.99 -6.93 14.51
CA GLU A 91 11.38 -7.25 14.22
C GLU A 91 11.63 -7.01 12.74
N GLY A 92 12.65 -6.18 12.45
CA GLY A 92 12.96 -5.76 11.08
C GLY A 92 13.34 -6.94 10.19
N THR A 93 12.77 -6.95 8.98
CA THR A 93 13.11 -7.90 7.92
C THR A 93 13.65 -7.14 6.71
N ASN A 94 13.82 -7.84 5.59
CA ASN A 94 14.14 -7.25 4.29
C ASN A 94 12.92 -6.57 3.60
N ALA A 95 11.87 -6.25 4.35
CA ALA A 95 10.68 -5.60 3.84
C ALA A 95 10.88 -4.10 3.59
N THR A 96 10.13 -3.57 2.63
CA THR A 96 10.00 -2.12 2.42
C THR A 96 9.11 -1.49 3.49
N GLY A 97 8.10 -2.23 3.96
CA GLY A 97 7.19 -1.80 5.00
C GLY A 97 6.26 -2.93 5.46
N TYR A 98 5.32 -2.58 6.32
CA TYR A 98 4.43 -3.52 6.97
C TYR A 98 2.98 -3.02 6.97
N ASN A 99 2.04 -3.97 6.86
CA ASN A 99 0.64 -3.73 7.13
C ASN A 99 0.28 -4.37 8.47
N ILE A 100 -0.11 -3.57 9.44
CA ILE A 100 -0.64 -4.02 10.71
C ILE A 100 -2.15 -4.16 10.55
N LEU A 101 -2.67 -5.37 10.74
CA LEU A 101 -4.09 -5.68 10.66
C LEU A 101 -4.59 -6.09 12.03
N TRP A 102 -5.80 -5.64 12.40
CA TRP A 102 -6.40 -6.06 13.66
C TRP A 102 -7.92 -6.18 13.58
N GLY A 103 -8.47 -6.99 14.45
CA GLY A 103 -9.89 -7.24 14.53
C GLY A 103 -10.30 -8.14 15.69
N SER A 104 -11.56 -8.56 15.69
CA SER A 104 -12.17 -9.30 16.80
C SER A 104 -11.95 -10.82 16.76
N GLN A 105 -11.50 -11.36 15.64
CA GLN A 105 -11.24 -12.79 15.42
C GLN A 105 -10.00 -12.94 14.52
N PRO A 106 -9.31 -14.08 14.56
CA PRO A 106 -8.08 -14.27 13.79
C PRO A 106 -8.27 -14.18 12.28
N ASP A 107 -9.47 -14.48 11.78
CA ASP A 107 -9.89 -14.41 10.38
C ASP A 107 -10.74 -13.16 10.06
N LYS A 108 -10.95 -12.26 11.01
CA LYS A 108 -11.75 -11.04 10.87
C LYS A 108 -10.96 -9.81 11.33
N LEU A 109 -9.92 -9.50 10.57
CA LEU A 109 -9.03 -8.37 10.77
C LEU A 109 -9.47 -7.20 9.87
N TYR A 110 -10.52 -6.48 10.27
CA TYR A 110 -11.17 -5.45 9.44
C TYR A 110 -10.46 -4.10 9.44
N HIS A 111 -9.51 -3.90 10.33
CA HIS A 111 -8.73 -2.67 10.40
C HIS A 111 -7.33 -2.91 9.89
N SER A 112 -6.74 -1.91 9.25
CA SER A 112 -5.36 -1.97 8.79
C SER A 112 -4.67 -0.62 8.89
N HIS A 113 -3.36 -0.66 9.11
CA HIS A 113 -2.50 0.50 9.12
C HIS A 113 -1.15 0.15 8.51
N MET A 114 -0.75 0.89 7.47
CA MET A 114 0.53 0.70 6.79
C MET A 114 1.61 1.54 7.46
N VAL A 115 2.75 0.92 7.74
CA VAL A 115 3.91 1.56 8.38
C VAL A 115 5.20 1.24 7.64
N PHE A 116 6.16 2.15 7.72
CA PHE A 116 7.52 1.98 7.18
C PHE A 116 8.58 1.90 8.29
N GLY A 117 8.16 1.98 9.53
CA GLY A 117 8.99 1.82 10.73
C GLY A 117 8.69 0.51 11.44
N ASN A 118 9.43 0.23 12.50
CA ASN A 118 9.36 -1.02 13.26
C ASN A 118 8.49 -0.91 14.52
N GLU A 119 7.86 0.22 14.77
CA GLU A 119 7.02 0.44 15.94
C GLU A 119 5.82 1.31 15.60
N GLN A 120 4.63 0.91 16.05
CA GLN A 120 3.40 1.67 15.82
C GLN A 120 2.44 1.55 17.00
N ARG A 121 1.96 2.70 17.46
CA ARG A 121 0.85 2.80 18.39
C ARG A 121 -0.48 2.84 17.62
N ILE A 122 -1.40 1.98 17.99
CA ILE A 122 -2.76 1.92 17.45
C ILE A 122 -3.74 2.30 18.54
N GLY A 123 -4.47 3.38 18.33
CA GLY A 123 -5.44 3.92 19.28
C GLY A 123 -6.89 3.57 18.98
N ALA A 124 -7.79 4.12 19.79
CA ALA A 124 -9.24 4.00 19.67
C ALA A 124 -9.77 2.56 19.75
N LEU A 125 -9.09 1.69 20.47
CA LEU A 125 -9.59 0.35 20.76
C LEU A 125 -10.72 0.40 21.80
N VAL A 126 -11.60 -0.58 21.75
CA VAL A 126 -12.68 -0.70 22.73
C VAL A 126 -12.13 -1.26 24.06
N LYS A 127 -12.45 -0.58 25.17
CA LYS A 127 -12.09 -1.02 26.51
C LYS A 127 -12.59 -2.42 26.79
N GLY A 128 -11.74 -3.27 27.35
CA GLY A 128 -12.07 -4.62 27.77
C GLY A 128 -12.36 -5.62 26.63
N LYS A 129 -12.21 -5.21 25.36
CA LYS A 129 -12.35 -6.08 24.21
C LYS A 129 -11.01 -6.73 23.82
N GLU A 130 -11.07 -8.01 23.51
CA GLU A 130 -9.92 -8.74 22.96
C GLU A 130 -9.76 -8.43 21.47
N TYR A 131 -8.53 -8.42 21.01
CA TYR A 131 -8.18 -8.23 19.62
C TYR A 131 -7.18 -9.28 19.15
N TYR A 132 -7.24 -9.58 17.87
CA TYR A 132 -6.23 -10.30 17.14
C TYR A 132 -5.48 -9.31 16.27
N VAL A 133 -4.17 -9.50 16.16
CA VAL A 133 -3.27 -8.67 15.35
C VAL A 133 -2.46 -9.58 14.45
N ARG A 134 -2.25 -9.14 13.21
CA ARG A 134 -1.34 -9.74 12.25
C ARG A 134 -0.51 -8.62 11.63
N VAL A 135 0.73 -8.91 11.36
CA VAL A 135 1.61 -8.01 10.63
C VAL A 135 2.06 -8.70 9.35
N ASP A 136 1.75 -8.10 8.22
CA ASP A 136 2.17 -8.57 6.90
C ASP A 136 3.32 -7.71 6.41
N ALA A 137 4.39 -8.32 5.93
CA ALA A 137 5.51 -7.62 5.33
C ALA A 137 5.30 -7.45 3.82
N PHE A 138 5.73 -6.32 3.26
CA PHE A 138 5.66 -6.11 1.82
C PHE A 138 6.95 -5.48 1.27
N ASN A 139 7.23 -5.78 0.02
CA ASN A 139 8.20 -5.10 -0.82
C ASN A 139 7.65 -5.00 -2.25
N GLU A 140 8.45 -4.55 -3.21
CA GLU A 140 8.09 -4.48 -4.62
C GLU A 140 7.75 -5.83 -5.28
N ASN A 141 8.15 -6.94 -4.64
CA ASN A 141 7.93 -8.30 -5.18
C ASN A 141 6.70 -8.99 -4.60
N GLY A 142 6.05 -8.37 -3.62
CA GLY A 142 4.79 -8.87 -3.08
C GLY A 142 4.66 -8.75 -1.56
N ILE A 143 3.68 -9.46 -1.06
CA ILE A 143 3.31 -9.48 0.37
C ILE A 143 3.54 -10.88 0.92
N THR A 144 4.08 -10.95 2.14
CA THR A 144 4.15 -12.15 2.95
C THR A 144 3.33 -11.95 4.20
N GLU A 145 2.30 -12.76 4.36
CA GLU A 145 1.42 -12.71 5.51
C GLU A 145 2.09 -13.26 6.75
N GLY A 146 1.97 -12.52 7.86
CA GLY A 146 2.41 -12.97 9.17
C GLY A 146 1.40 -13.88 9.87
N LYS A 147 1.70 -14.26 11.10
CA LYS A 147 0.79 -15.04 11.95
C LYS A 147 -0.14 -14.11 12.72
N SER A 148 -1.40 -14.53 12.91
CA SER A 148 -2.34 -13.81 13.76
C SER A 148 -2.08 -14.14 15.23
N VAL A 149 -1.91 -13.13 16.07
CA VAL A 149 -1.64 -13.24 17.51
C VAL A 149 -2.78 -12.59 18.28
N LYS A 150 -3.24 -13.26 19.34
CA LYS A 150 -4.24 -12.70 20.23
C LYS A 150 -3.58 -11.77 21.26
N ILE A 151 -4.10 -10.56 21.36
CA ILE A 151 -3.72 -9.63 22.43
C ILE A 151 -4.63 -9.86 23.63
N LEU A 152 -4.02 -10.20 24.74
CA LEU A 152 -4.73 -10.36 26.00
C LEU A 152 -5.21 -9.00 26.53
N ARG A 153 -6.24 -9.04 27.36
CA ARG A 153 -6.70 -7.86 28.10
C ARG A 153 -5.60 -7.37 28.99
N GLY A 154 -5.30 -6.09 28.91
CA GLY A 154 -4.48 -5.39 29.89
C GLY A 154 -5.31 -5.02 31.12
#